data_cd4dabec302a21d112fbdec84032f320
#
_entry.id   cd4dabec302a21d112fbdec84032f320
#
_cell.length_a   1.000
_cell.length_b   1.000
_cell.length_c   1.000
_cell.angle_alpha   90.00
_cell.angle_beta   90.00
_cell.angle_gamma   90.00
#
_symmetry.space_group_name_H-M   'P 1'
#
loop_
_entity.id
_entity.type
_entity.pdbx_description
1 polymer ?
#
loop_
_entity_poly.entity_id
_entity_poly.type
_entity_poly.pdbx_seq_one_letter_code
_entity_poly.pdbx_strand_id
1 'polypeptide(L)'
;MNSVQPEITTLTLTPQGVEASTKGVAAPVTVSAGELQTLDLALKKFSGSNNKLINAAANLLGVCGTITRMSPGDELNTTRVELSRAIIDLKYKVVQLDYPTSVAENLCLIFAIVIDEFVMASPWGRNSNWGNRTLVADLFGFRDGGYRFYKIADRALMQPRALSEFLEI
;
A
#
# COMPACT_ATOMS: atom_id res chain seq x y z
N MET A 1 38.65 16.21 1.15
CA MET A 1 37.20 16.36 0.99
C MET A 1 36.74 15.25 0.06
N ASN A 2 36.29 14.13 0.64
CA ASN A 2 35.75 12.99 -0.13
C ASN A 2 34.25 13.23 -0.30
N SER A 3 33.85 13.56 -1.53
CA SER A 3 32.45 13.54 -1.94
C SER A 3 32.00 12.07 -2.05
N VAL A 4 31.19 11.65 -1.09
CA VAL A 4 30.46 10.37 -1.20
C VAL A 4 29.33 10.59 -2.20
N GLN A 5 29.50 10.05 -3.39
CA GLN A 5 28.38 9.96 -4.35
C GLN A 5 27.36 8.94 -3.85
N PRO A 6 26.06 9.18 -3.96
CA PRO A 6 25.04 8.17 -3.65
C PRO A 6 25.18 7.00 -4.66
N GLU A 7 25.43 5.82 -4.15
CA GLU A 7 25.49 4.60 -4.98
C GLU A 7 24.07 4.25 -5.46
N ILE A 8 23.92 4.26 -6.79
CA ILE A 8 22.66 3.84 -7.42
C ILE A 8 22.64 2.32 -7.41
N THR A 9 21.70 1.75 -6.69
CA THR A 9 21.43 0.30 -6.74
C THR A 9 20.77 -0.04 -8.07
N THR A 10 21.50 -0.69 -8.96
CA THR A 10 20.95 -1.16 -10.24
C THR A 10 20.42 -2.57 -10.06
N LEU A 11 19.12 -2.75 -10.19
CA LEU A 11 18.46 -4.05 -10.29
C LEU A 11 18.52 -4.52 -11.75
N THR A 12 19.27 -5.59 -12.00
CA THR A 12 19.36 -6.20 -13.33
C THR A 12 18.53 -7.48 -13.34
N LEU A 13 17.48 -7.50 -14.16
CA LEU A 13 16.66 -8.68 -14.42
C LEU A 13 17.32 -9.49 -15.54
N THR A 14 17.74 -10.71 -15.24
CA THR A 14 18.22 -11.66 -16.25
C THR A 14 17.26 -12.84 -16.36
N PRO A 15 17.27 -13.60 -17.48
CA PRO A 15 16.42 -14.79 -17.63
C PRO A 15 16.67 -15.88 -16.58
N GLN A 16 17.73 -15.76 -15.78
CA GLN A 16 18.13 -16.73 -14.75
C GLN A 16 17.93 -16.26 -13.31
N GLY A 17 17.50 -15.01 -13.07
CA GLY A 17 17.24 -14.49 -11.74
C GLY A 17 17.37 -12.96 -11.63
N VAL A 18 17.11 -12.44 -10.46
CA VAL A 18 17.33 -11.03 -10.11
C VAL A 18 18.57 -10.95 -9.23
N GLU A 19 19.59 -10.29 -9.70
CA GLU A 19 20.78 -10.00 -8.91
C GLU A 19 20.72 -8.55 -8.43
N ALA A 20 20.63 -8.36 -7.12
CA ALA A 20 20.82 -7.06 -6.49
C ALA A 20 22.29 -6.95 -6.02
N SER A 21 23.09 -6.16 -6.73
CA SER A 21 24.46 -5.87 -6.32
C SER A 21 24.52 -4.53 -5.59
N THR A 22 24.75 -4.58 -4.28
CA THR A 22 25.15 -3.42 -3.49
C THR A 22 26.67 -3.45 -3.32
N LYS A 23 27.37 -2.43 -3.79
CA LYS A 23 28.80 -2.26 -3.51
C LYS A 23 28.98 -1.90 -2.04
N GLY A 24 29.51 -2.84 -1.29
CA GLY A 24 29.95 -2.68 0.09
C GLY A 24 28.99 -3.26 1.11
N VAL A 25 29.31 -4.42 1.66
CA VAL A 25 28.91 -5.03 2.93
C VAL A 25 27.70 -5.97 2.94
N ALA A 26 26.80 -6.02 1.98
CA ALA A 26 25.76 -7.04 1.95
C ALA A 26 25.97 -8.07 0.83
N ALA A 27 25.79 -9.36 1.13
CA ALA A 27 25.82 -10.41 0.13
C ALA A 27 24.73 -10.18 -0.94
N PRO A 28 24.98 -10.47 -2.21
CA PRO A 28 23.96 -10.33 -3.25
C PRO A 28 22.78 -11.23 -2.93
N VAL A 29 21.58 -10.64 -2.93
CA VAL A 29 20.33 -11.40 -2.80
C VAL A 29 19.98 -11.91 -4.20
N THR A 30 20.22 -13.19 -4.42
CA THR A 30 19.86 -13.86 -5.67
C THR A 30 18.49 -14.52 -5.51
N VAL A 31 17.48 -14.01 -6.22
CA VAL A 31 16.16 -14.63 -6.26
C VAL A 31 16.15 -15.63 -7.41
N SER A 32 15.81 -16.89 -7.14
CA SER A 32 15.79 -17.94 -8.13
C SER A 32 14.65 -17.75 -9.14
N ALA A 33 14.83 -18.29 -10.35
CA ALA A 33 13.79 -18.27 -11.38
C ALA A 33 12.47 -18.94 -10.91
N GLY A 34 12.56 -19.94 -10.04
CA GLY A 34 11.40 -20.60 -9.45
C GLY A 34 10.64 -19.71 -8.48
N GLU A 35 11.34 -18.91 -7.67
CA GLU A 35 10.74 -17.93 -6.75
C GLU A 35 10.06 -16.80 -7.51
N LEU A 36 10.67 -16.33 -8.61
CA LEU A 36 10.06 -15.32 -9.49
C LEU A 36 8.79 -15.86 -10.17
N GLN A 37 8.79 -17.11 -10.63
CA GLN A 37 7.59 -17.75 -11.18
C GLN A 37 6.50 -17.91 -10.13
N THR A 38 6.85 -18.27 -8.89
CA THR A 38 5.90 -18.38 -7.78
C THR A 38 5.31 -17.01 -7.44
N LEU A 39 6.13 -15.96 -7.43
CA LEU A 39 5.68 -14.59 -7.20
C LEU A 39 4.76 -14.10 -8.34
N ASP A 40 5.14 -14.36 -9.61
CA ASP A 40 4.33 -13.99 -10.77
C ASP A 40 2.98 -14.73 -10.79
N LEU A 41 2.95 -16.01 -10.43
CA LEU A 41 1.72 -16.78 -10.26
C LEU A 41 0.85 -16.25 -9.12
N ALA A 42 1.45 -15.86 -8.00
CA ALA A 42 0.74 -15.25 -6.88
C ALA A 42 0.16 -13.89 -7.27
N LEU A 43 0.93 -13.06 -7.97
CA LEU A 43 0.48 -11.76 -8.50
C LEU A 43 -0.63 -11.93 -9.56
N LYS A 44 -0.52 -12.92 -10.45
CA LYS A 44 -1.58 -13.25 -11.42
C LYS A 44 -2.83 -13.78 -10.74
N LYS A 45 -2.69 -14.54 -9.67
CA LYS A 45 -3.83 -15.01 -8.88
C LYS A 45 -4.55 -13.86 -8.16
N PHE A 46 -3.81 -12.84 -7.71
CA PHE A 46 -4.37 -11.60 -7.15
C PHE A 46 -5.04 -10.74 -8.22
N SER A 47 -4.44 -10.62 -9.41
CA SER A 47 -5.01 -9.86 -10.53
C SER A 47 -6.18 -10.58 -11.23
N GLY A 48 -6.44 -11.82 -10.86
CA GLY A 48 -7.51 -12.67 -11.38
C GLY A 48 -8.75 -12.74 -10.49
N SER A 49 -8.89 -11.87 -9.48
CA SER A 49 -10.13 -11.78 -8.70
C SER A 49 -11.29 -11.32 -9.59
N ASN A 50 -12.46 -11.93 -9.40
CA ASN A 50 -13.69 -11.44 -10.02
C ASN A 50 -14.13 -10.08 -9.46
N ASN A 51 -13.62 -9.71 -8.29
CA ASN A 51 -13.86 -8.42 -7.65
C ASN A 51 -12.91 -7.36 -8.25
N LYS A 52 -13.48 -6.43 -9.01
CA LYS A 52 -12.73 -5.36 -9.66
C LYS A 52 -12.10 -4.39 -8.65
N LEU A 53 -12.72 -4.18 -7.49
CA LEU A 53 -12.18 -3.31 -6.44
C LEU A 53 -10.94 -3.93 -5.79
N ILE A 54 -10.93 -5.25 -5.54
CA ILE A 54 -9.73 -5.96 -5.07
C ILE A 54 -8.59 -5.83 -6.07
N ASN A 55 -8.87 -6.00 -7.38
CA ASN A 55 -7.85 -5.83 -8.41
C ASN A 55 -7.29 -4.40 -8.46
N ALA A 56 -8.15 -3.40 -8.35
CA ALA A 56 -7.74 -2.00 -8.30
C ALA A 56 -6.88 -1.69 -7.07
N ALA A 57 -7.21 -2.30 -5.93
CA ALA A 57 -6.55 -2.10 -4.63
C ALA A 57 -5.33 -3.00 -4.41
N ALA A 58 -4.98 -3.90 -5.33
CA ALA A 58 -3.94 -4.93 -5.15
C ALA A 58 -2.61 -4.37 -4.62
N ASN A 59 -2.15 -3.23 -5.13
CA ASN A 59 -0.93 -2.58 -4.66
C ASN A 59 -1.01 -2.15 -3.19
N LEU A 60 -2.13 -1.53 -2.78
CA LEU A 60 -2.32 -1.09 -1.39
C LEU A 60 -2.50 -2.26 -0.44
N LEU A 61 -3.17 -3.34 -0.87
CA LEU A 61 -3.25 -4.59 -0.10
C LEU A 61 -1.86 -5.18 0.12
N GLY A 62 -1.00 -5.17 -0.91
CA GLY A 62 0.40 -5.58 -0.79
C GLY A 62 1.18 -4.73 0.21
N VAL A 63 0.99 -3.40 0.18
CA VAL A 63 1.59 -2.47 1.13
C VAL A 63 1.12 -2.78 2.56
N CYS A 64 -0.17 -2.97 2.78
CA CYS A 64 -0.71 -3.34 4.10
C CYS A 64 -0.05 -4.60 4.67
N GLY A 65 0.25 -5.59 3.81
CA GLY A 65 0.94 -6.82 4.22
C GLY A 65 2.42 -6.63 4.61
N THR A 66 3.05 -5.54 4.23
CA THR A 66 4.49 -5.30 4.43
C THR A 66 4.81 -4.16 5.38
N ILE A 67 3.90 -3.21 5.53
CA ILE A 67 4.13 -1.91 6.19
C ILE A 67 4.66 -2.03 7.63
N THR A 68 4.20 -3.01 8.38
CA THR A 68 4.64 -3.22 9.77
C THR A 68 6.09 -3.66 9.88
N ARG A 69 6.66 -4.20 8.80
CA ARG A 69 8.05 -4.69 8.69
C ARG A 69 8.98 -3.71 8.00
N MET A 70 8.45 -2.61 7.46
CA MET A 70 9.26 -1.55 6.87
C MET A 70 10.08 -0.85 7.95
N SER A 71 11.14 -0.17 7.53
CA SER A 71 11.97 0.68 8.38
C SER A 71 12.33 1.94 7.59
N PRO A 72 11.41 2.91 7.48
CA PRO A 72 11.61 4.08 6.64
C PRO A 72 12.71 5.03 7.17
N GLY A 73 13.17 4.87 8.42
CA GLY A 73 14.22 5.71 8.99
C GLY A 73 13.90 7.19 8.85
N ASP A 74 14.85 7.94 8.28
CA ASP A 74 14.71 9.39 8.05
C ASP A 74 13.78 9.74 6.86
N GLU A 75 13.33 8.74 6.08
CA GLU A 75 12.47 8.91 4.90
C GLU A 75 10.97 8.89 5.21
N LEU A 76 10.59 9.16 6.45
CA LEU A 76 9.19 9.13 6.88
C LEU A 76 8.27 10.02 6.03
N ASN A 77 8.73 11.20 5.65
CA ASN A 77 7.96 12.11 4.80
C ASN A 77 7.82 11.58 3.37
N THR A 78 8.86 11.00 2.81
CA THR A 78 8.83 10.37 1.49
C THR A 78 7.83 9.22 1.49
N THR A 79 7.92 8.34 2.49
CA THR A 79 6.98 7.22 2.67
C THR A 79 5.53 7.71 2.75
N ARG A 80 5.26 8.79 3.51
CA ARG A 80 3.92 9.38 3.61
C ARG A 80 3.42 9.89 2.26
N VAL A 81 4.26 10.57 1.50
CA VAL A 81 3.91 11.09 0.17
C VAL A 81 3.61 9.94 -0.80
N GLU A 82 4.40 8.88 -0.79
CA GLU A 82 4.19 7.71 -1.65
C GLU A 82 2.89 6.98 -1.32
N LEU A 83 2.60 6.78 -0.03
CA LEU A 83 1.34 6.18 0.41
C LEU A 83 0.13 7.05 0.03
N SER A 84 0.25 8.37 0.19
CA SER A 84 -0.79 9.31 -0.23
C SER A 84 -1.07 9.23 -1.74
N ARG A 85 -0.02 9.17 -2.56
CA ARG A 85 -0.13 9.00 -4.02
C ARG A 85 -0.82 7.68 -4.37
N ALA A 86 -0.42 6.58 -3.73
CA ALA A 86 -1.02 5.28 -3.98
C ALA A 86 -2.53 5.26 -3.66
N ILE A 87 -2.96 5.96 -2.62
CA ILE A 87 -4.39 6.12 -2.27
C ILE A 87 -5.12 6.97 -3.33
N ILE A 88 -4.50 8.07 -3.78
CA ILE A 88 -5.07 8.93 -4.84
C ILE A 88 -5.18 8.15 -6.16
N ASP A 89 -4.17 7.38 -6.52
CA ASP A 89 -4.18 6.52 -7.71
C ASP A 89 -5.30 5.46 -7.64
N LEU A 90 -5.56 4.90 -6.46
CA LEU A 90 -6.69 4.02 -6.24
C LEU A 90 -8.02 4.72 -6.56
N LYS A 91 -8.21 5.96 -6.10
CA LYS A 91 -9.43 6.74 -6.42
C LYS A 91 -9.67 6.82 -7.92
N TYR A 92 -8.62 7.20 -8.69
CA TYR A 92 -8.73 7.29 -10.14
C TYR A 92 -9.05 5.95 -10.79
N LYS A 93 -8.40 4.86 -10.37
CA LYS A 93 -8.68 3.52 -10.89
C LYS A 93 -10.13 3.10 -10.66
N VAL A 94 -10.66 3.32 -9.45
CA VAL A 94 -12.03 2.93 -9.10
C VAL A 94 -13.05 3.76 -9.86
N VAL A 95 -12.83 5.06 -10.03
CA VAL A 95 -13.72 5.92 -10.85
C VAL A 95 -13.75 5.45 -12.31
N GLN A 96 -12.64 4.98 -12.87
CA GLN A 96 -12.58 4.44 -14.23
C GLN A 96 -13.32 3.10 -14.39
N LEU A 97 -13.65 2.43 -13.31
CA LEU A 97 -14.39 1.16 -13.29
C LEU A 97 -15.92 1.36 -13.21
N ASP A 98 -16.41 2.57 -13.44
CA ASP A 98 -17.84 2.95 -13.40
C ASP A 98 -18.50 2.79 -12.02
N TYR A 99 -17.71 2.73 -10.92
CA TYR A 99 -18.28 2.80 -9.57
C TYR A 99 -18.66 4.24 -9.20
N PRO A 100 -19.70 4.41 -8.37
CA PRO A 100 -20.01 5.71 -7.81
C PRO A 100 -18.80 6.35 -7.12
N THR A 101 -18.64 7.66 -7.26
CA THR A 101 -17.53 8.41 -6.62
C THR A 101 -17.48 8.16 -5.11
N SER A 102 -18.65 8.00 -4.48
CA SER A 102 -18.74 7.68 -3.05
C SER A 102 -18.09 6.34 -2.67
N VAL A 103 -18.13 5.33 -3.57
CA VAL A 103 -17.44 4.04 -3.37
C VAL A 103 -15.93 4.26 -3.42
N ALA A 104 -15.45 5.00 -4.41
CA ALA A 104 -14.03 5.32 -4.53
C ALA A 104 -13.51 6.10 -3.31
N GLU A 105 -14.26 7.10 -2.85
CA GLU A 105 -13.88 7.90 -1.68
C GLU A 105 -13.89 7.11 -0.38
N ASN A 106 -14.91 6.29 -0.16
CA ASN A 106 -14.99 5.43 1.02
C ASN A 106 -13.87 4.38 1.02
N LEU A 107 -13.55 3.79 -0.12
CA LEU A 107 -12.46 2.82 -0.24
C LEU A 107 -11.11 3.48 0.07
N CYS A 108 -10.84 4.65 -0.49
CA CYS A 108 -9.62 5.41 -0.19
C CYS A 108 -9.52 5.78 1.30
N LEU A 109 -10.64 6.17 1.91
CA LEU A 109 -10.68 6.48 3.34
C LEU A 109 -10.38 5.23 4.19
N ILE A 110 -10.95 4.07 3.85
CA ILE A 110 -10.67 2.81 4.55
C ILE A 110 -9.18 2.49 4.47
N PHE A 111 -8.55 2.56 3.29
CA PHE A 111 -7.12 2.31 3.16
C PHE A 111 -6.27 3.30 3.95
N ALA A 112 -6.63 4.58 3.96
CA ALA A 112 -5.92 5.58 4.78
C ALA A 112 -5.99 5.22 6.27
N ILE A 113 -7.17 4.83 6.77
CA ILE A 113 -7.37 4.43 8.17
C ILE A 113 -6.53 3.18 8.49
N VAL A 114 -6.64 2.14 7.67
CA VAL A 114 -5.94 0.86 7.89
C VAL A 114 -4.42 1.05 7.87
N ILE A 115 -3.91 1.83 6.92
CA ILE A 115 -2.48 2.12 6.82
C ILE A 115 -2.02 2.91 8.04
N ASP A 116 -2.73 3.95 8.46
CA ASP A 116 -2.40 4.72 9.66
C ASP A 116 -2.36 3.83 10.91
N GLU A 117 -3.33 2.93 11.09
CA GLU A 117 -3.38 1.99 12.21
C GLU A 117 -2.19 1.01 12.16
N PHE A 118 -1.87 0.45 11.00
CA PHE A 118 -0.72 -0.45 10.85
C PHE A 118 0.61 0.26 11.10
N VAL A 119 0.75 1.50 10.64
CA VAL A 119 1.92 2.32 10.94
C VAL A 119 2.03 2.55 12.44
N MET A 120 0.98 3.02 13.07
CA MET A 120 0.98 3.31 14.52
C MET A 120 1.16 2.04 15.38
N ALA A 121 0.72 0.88 14.89
CA ALA A 121 0.96 -0.40 15.55
C ALA A 121 2.39 -0.93 15.35
N SER A 122 3.10 -0.48 14.31
CA SER A 122 4.46 -0.93 14.01
C SER A 122 5.50 -0.37 15.00
N PRO A 123 6.66 -1.05 15.18
CA PRO A 123 7.73 -0.53 16.01
C PRO A 123 8.26 0.83 15.55
N TRP A 124 8.39 1.03 14.22
CA TRP A 124 8.90 2.27 13.65
C TRP A 124 7.89 3.41 13.73
N GLY A 125 6.60 3.12 13.57
CA GLY A 125 5.54 4.14 13.65
C GLY A 125 5.30 4.65 15.05
N ARG A 126 5.33 3.76 16.07
CA ARG A 126 5.20 4.14 17.49
C ARG A 126 6.28 5.11 17.95
N ASN A 127 7.48 4.97 17.44
CA ASN A 127 8.63 5.82 17.78
C ASN A 127 8.79 7.03 16.87
N SER A 128 7.85 7.21 15.92
CA SER A 128 7.85 8.31 14.96
C SER A 128 6.80 9.38 15.34
N ASN A 129 6.81 10.48 14.61
CA ASN A 129 5.79 11.52 14.71
C ASN A 129 4.58 11.28 13.76
N TRP A 130 4.36 10.05 13.30
CA TRP A 130 3.28 9.72 12.36
C TRP A 130 1.91 10.15 12.87
N GLY A 131 1.61 9.88 14.15
CA GLY A 131 0.33 10.21 14.78
C GLY A 131 -0.02 11.72 14.77
N ASN A 132 1.00 12.58 14.66
CA ASN A 132 0.78 14.03 14.57
C ASN A 132 0.25 14.45 13.19
N ARG A 133 0.52 13.64 12.16
CA ARG A 133 0.16 13.89 10.77
C ARG A 133 -0.15 12.58 10.06
N THR A 134 -1.35 12.07 10.28
CA THR A 134 -1.85 10.84 9.67
C THR A 134 -2.27 11.03 8.22
N LEU A 135 -2.36 9.95 7.43
CA LEU A 135 -2.90 9.99 6.06
C LEU A 135 -4.35 10.46 6.04
N VAL A 136 -5.13 10.03 7.04
CA VAL A 136 -6.54 10.46 7.19
C VAL A 136 -6.61 11.98 7.37
N ALA A 137 -5.75 12.56 8.20
CA ALA A 137 -5.72 14.01 8.42
C ALA A 137 -5.27 14.77 7.15
N ASP A 138 -4.25 14.27 6.46
CA ASP A 138 -3.69 14.91 5.26
C ASP A 138 -4.63 14.84 4.05
N LEU A 139 -5.28 13.69 3.82
CA LEU A 139 -6.10 13.47 2.63
C LEU A 139 -7.57 13.85 2.81
N PHE A 140 -8.09 13.76 4.04
CA PHE A 140 -9.51 13.94 4.32
C PHE A 140 -9.83 15.03 5.35
N GLY A 141 -8.82 15.61 6.00
CA GLY A 141 -8.97 16.76 6.87
C GLY A 141 -9.56 16.48 8.25
N PHE A 142 -9.63 15.21 8.71
CA PHE A 142 -10.15 14.87 10.04
C PHE A 142 -9.28 13.81 10.74
N ARG A 143 -9.51 13.59 12.05
CA ARG A 143 -8.70 12.68 12.88
C ARG A 143 -9.48 11.50 13.49
N ASP A 144 -10.77 11.42 13.27
CA ASP A 144 -11.68 10.42 13.82
C ASP A 144 -11.92 9.22 12.88
N GLY A 145 -10.84 8.72 12.26
CA GLY A 145 -10.90 7.66 11.24
C GLY A 145 -11.64 6.41 11.71
N GLY A 146 -11.36 5.94 12.92
CA GLY A 146 -12.02 4.74 13.47
C GLY A 146 -13.54 4.84 13.52
N TYR A 147 -14.09 5.97 13.96
CA TYR A 147 -15.55 6.19 13.97
C TYR A 147 -16.13 6.17 12.54
N ARG A 148 -15.44 6.77 11.59
CA ARG A 148 -15.90 6.82 10.20
C ARG A 148 -15.84 5.47 9.51
N PHE A 149 -14.85 4.65 9.86
CA PHE A 149 -14.77 3.27 9.38
C PHE A 149 -16.04 2.50 9.69
N TYR A 150 -16.49 2.51 10.94
CA TYR A 150 -17.72 1.83 11.35
C TYR A 150 -18.96 2.37 10.64
N LYS A 151 -19.06 3.67 10.43
CA LYS A 151 -20.17 4.26 9.66
C LYS A 151 -20.19 3.82 8.20
N ILE A 152 -19.03 3.67 7.58
CA ILE A 152 -18.93 3.17 6.20
C ILE A 152 -19.35 1.70 6.17
N ALA A 153 -18.85 0.89 7.09
CA ALA A 153 -19.19 -0.52 7.20
C ALA A 153 -20.69 -0.73 7.41
N ASP A 154 -21.30 0.00 8.35
CA ASP A 154 -22.75 -0.07 8.61
C ASP A 154 -23.57 0.26 7.34
N ARG A 155 -23.20 1.33 6.64
CA ARG A 155 -23.89 1.70 5.37
C ARG A 155 -23.72 0.63 4.29
N ALA A 156 -22.55 0.03 4.18
CA ALA A 156 -22.30 -1.03 3.21
C ALA A 156 -23.14 -2.27 3.54
N LEU A 157 -23.23 -2.63 4.82
CA LEU A 157 -24.04 -3.75 5.29
C LEU A 157 -25.54 -3.54 5.09
N MET A 158 -26.03 -2.28 5.04
CA MET A 158 -27.42 -1.98 4.69
C MET A 158 -27.73 -2.20 3.21
N GLN A 159 -26.73 -2.26 2.34
CA GLN A 159 -26.88 -2.45 0.90
C GLN A 159 -25.98 -3.59 0.36
N PRO A 160 -26.06 -4.80 0.92
CA PRO A 160 -25.09 -5.86 0.65
C PRO A 160 -25.08 -6.32 -0.81
N ARG A 161 -26.20 -6.24 -1.53
CA ARG A 161 -26.27 -6.60 -2.95
C ARG A 161 -25.60 -5.58 -3.86
N ALA A 162 -25.73 -4.29 -3.54
CA ALA A 162 -25.16 -3.21 -4.33
C ALA A 162 -23.66 -3.00 -4.03
N LEU A 163 -23.22 -3.34 -2.82
CA LEU A 163 -21.87 -3.11 -2.32
C LEU A 163 -21.12 -4.41 -1.97
N SER A 164 -21.52 -5.54 -2.59
CA SER A 164 -20.88 -6.83 -2.33
C SER A 164 -19.36 -6.79 -2.56
N GLU A 165 -18.91 -6.28 -3.71
CA GLU A 165 -17.49 -6.17 -4.02
C GLU A 165 -16.73 -5.25 -3.06
N PHE A 166 -17.39 -4.22 -2.54
CA PHE A 166 -16.83 -3.33 -1.52
C PHE A 166 -16.70 -4.01 -0.15
N LEU A 167 -17.64 -4.87 0.21
CA LEU A 167 -17.63 -5.60 1.48
C LEU A 167 -16.61 -6.74 1.53
N GLU A 168 -16.09 -7.17 0.39
CA GLU A 168 -15.06 -8.22 0.29
C GLU A 168 -13.63 -7.69 0.53
N ILE A 169 -13.41 -6.38 0.54
CA ILE A 169 -12.13 -5.73 0.78
C ILE A 169 -11.86 -5.59 2.28
#